data_804900bb1dc020610fb11cd593884ffa
#
_entry.id   804900bb1dc020610fb11cd593884ffa
#
_cell.length_a   1.000
_cell.length_b   1.000
_cell.length_c   1.000
_cell.angle_alpha   90.00
_cell.angle_beta   90.00
_cell.angle_gamma   90.00
#
_symmetry.space_group_name_H-M   'P 1'
#
loop_
_entity.id
_entity.type
_entity.pdbx_description
1 polymer ?
#
loop_
_entity_poly.entity_id
_entity_poly.type
_entity_poly.pdbx_seq_one_letter_code
_entity_poly.pdbx_strand_id
1 'polypeptide(L)'
;MKKILLCLGLASVLFGADNNVKFEITPTLNYNYFEGNLDMDNRYAPGVRLGYHFDDFWLDQLEFGLEHYSDVKYTNTNKTTDITRTYLSAIKGIDVGEKFYFYGLAGGGYEDFSNAAYDNKSGGFGHYGAGVKFRLSDSLALRLETRDQINFNHANHNWVSTLGISFGFGGKKEKAVEEVADTRATPQAKCPVEPREGALLDENGCEKTISLEGHFGFDKTTINPTFQEKIKEIAKVLDENERYDTILEGHTDNIGSRAYNQKLSERRAKSVANELEKYGVEKSRIKTVSYGQDNPRSSNDTKEGRADNRRVDAKFILR
;
A
#
# COMPACT_ATOMS: atom_id res chain seq x y z
N MET A 1 8.36 41.77 16.06
CA MET A 1 7.45 40.63 16.22
C MET A 1 6.46 40.64 15.07
N LYS A 2 6.80 40.01 13.95
CA LYS A 2 5.84 39.78 12.85
C LYS A 2 5.32 38.36 13.01
N LYS A 3 4.06 38.23 13.38
CA LYS A 3 3.34 36.94 13.46
C LYS A 3 3.22 36.41 12.04
N ILE A 4 3.96 35.36 11.72
CA ILE A 4 3.71 34.57 10.53
C ILE A 4 2.46 33.73 10.83
N LEU A 5 1.33 34.25 10.40
CA LEU A 5 0.07 33.52 10.36
C LEU A 5 0.20 32.53 9.20
N LEU A 6 0.55 31.28 9.51
CA LEU A 6 0.52 30.20 8.52
C LEU A 6 -0.96 29.96 8.21
N CYS A 7 -1.45 30.57 7.14
CA CYS A 7 -2.74 30.22 6.55
C CYS A 7 -2.67 28.78 6.07
N LEU A 8 -3.16 27.85 6.89
CA LEU A 8 -3.64 26.55 6.45
C LEU A 8 -4.85 26.79 5.55
N GLY A 9 -4.59 27.16 4.31
CA GLY A 9 -5.56 27.06 3.25
C GLY A 9 -5.80 25.57 3.04
N LEU A 10 -6.85 25.05 3.67
CA LEU A 10 -7.48 23.80 3.29
C LEU A 10 -7.95 23.94 1.85
N ALA A 11 -7.06 23.65 0.91
CA ALA A 11 -7.47 23.27 -0.41
C ALA A 11 -8.27 21.97 -0.22
N SER A 12 -9.58 22.04 -0.39
CA SER A 12 -10.44 20.88 -0.56
C SER A 12 -10.08 20.21 -1.89
N VAL A 13 -8.95 19.53 -1.91
CA VAL A 13 -8.63 18.57 -2.94
C VAL A 13 -9.55 17.38 -2.66
N LEU A 14 -10.45 17.13 -3.58
CA LEU A 14 -11.31 15.95 -3.61
C LEU A 14 -10.42 14.71 -3.55
N PHE A 15 -10.28 14.13 -2.36
CA PHE A 15 -9.65 12.84 -2.16
C PHE A 15 -10.63 11.78 -2.64
N GLY A 16 -10.45 11.33 -3.87
CA GLY A 16 -11.04 10.07 -4.32
C GLY A 16 -10.22 8.94 -3.69
N ALA A 17 -10.88 7.98 -3.09
CA ALA A 17 -10.28 6.74 -2.62
C ALA A 17 -9.65 6.02 -3.81
N ASP A 18 -8.32 5.94 -3.83
CA ASP A 18 -7.57 5.19 -4.84
C ASP A 18 -6.36 4.52 -4.20
N ASN A 19 -6.28 3.21 -4.36
CA ASN A 19 -5.24 2.34 -3.80
C ASN A 19 -3.84 2.53 -4.42
N ASN A 20 -3.62 3.56 -5.24
CA ASN A 20 -2.38 3.77 -5.99
C ASN A 20 -1.82 5.17 -5.76
N VAL A 21 -1.31 5.41 -4.53
CA VAL A 21 -0.63 6.65 -4.20
C VAL A 21 0.70 6.73 -4.94
N LYS A 22 0.87 7.73 -5.81
CA LYS A 22 2.14 8.02 -6.49
C LYS A 22 2.98 9.04 -5.76
N PHE A 23 2.34 10.05 -5.18
CA PHE A 23 2.98 11.12 -4.46
C PHE A 23 2.46 11.21 -3.03
N GLU A 24 3.33 11.58 -2.13
CA GLU A 24 3.00 11.77 -0.72
C GLU A 24 3.54 13.11 -0.23
N ILE A 25 2.73 13.88 0.49
CA ILE A 25 3.18 15.05 1.24
C ILE A 25 3.00 14.74 2.72
N THR A 26 4.06 14.93 3.49
CA THR A 26 4.05 14.66 4.92
C THR A 26 4.57 15.87 5.69
N PRO A 27 3.70 16.75 6.22
CA PRO A 27 4.08 17.67 7.26
C PRO A 27 4.55 16.89 8.49
N THR A 28 5.66 17.35 9.11
CA THR A 28 6.31 16.66 10.22
C THR A 28 6.60 17.60 11.38
N LEU A 29 6.60 17.04 12.59
CA LEU A 29 7.20 17.61 13.76
C LEU A 29 8.39 16.73 14.15
N ASN A 30 9.58 17.31 14.15
CA ASN A 30 10.82 16.62 14.41
C ASN A 30 11.37 17.04 15.76
N TYR A 31 11.87 16.11 16.55
CA TYR A 31 12.61 16.39 17.77
C TYR A 31 14.04 15.88 17.61
N ASN A 32 15.00 16.81 17.70
CA ASN A 32 16.41 16.51 17.54
C ASN A 32 17.12 16.44 18.89
N TYR A 33 17.79 15.32 19.12
CA TYR A 33 18.74 15.11 20.19
C TYR A 33 20.12 15.35 19.63
N PHE A 34 20.71 16.50 19.95
CA PHE A 34 22.08 16.80 19.56
C PHE A 34 23.06 16.01 20.43
N GLU A 35 24.10 15.49 19.81
CA GLU A 35 25.19 14.86 20.56
C GLU A 35 25.86 15.88 21.49
N GLY A 36 26.23 15.46 22.73
CA GLY A 36 26.69 16.37 23.79
C GLY A 36 27.95 17.19 23.45
N ASN A 37 28.77 16.70 22.49
CA ASN A 37 29.96 17.42 22.01
C ASN A 37 29.65 18.60 21.05
N LEU A 38 28.39 18.73 20.62
CA LEU A 38 27.93 19.84 19.77
C LEU A 38 27.59 21.09 20.57
N ASP A 39 27.53 20.97 21.89
CA ASP A 39 27.18 22.08 22.81
C ASP A 39 25.86 22.79 22.42
N MET A 40 24.85 22.04 21.97
CA MET A 40 23.56 22.56 21.55
C MET A 40 22.40 21.96 22.35
N ASP A 41 21.39 22.76 22.63
CA ASP A 41 20.16 22.32 23.29
C ASP A 41 19.26 21.57 22.31
N ASN A 42 18.65 20.47 22.77
CA ASN A 42 17.68 19.72 22.01
C ASN A 42 16.48 20.57 21.57
N ARG A 43 15.97 20.36 20.36
CA ARG A 43 14.98 21.26 19.77
C ARG A 43 13.93 20.54 18.93
N TYR A 44 12.71 21.07 18.98
CA TYR A 44 11.66 20.74 18.03
C TYR A 44 11.77 21.57 16.76
N ALA A 45 11.43 20.98 15.63
CA ALA A 45 11.35 21.68 14.35
C ALA A 45 10.18 21.19 13.49
N PRO A 46 9.46 22.10 12.84
CA PRO A 46 8.58 21.74 11.76
C PRO A 46 9.40 21.26 10.56
N GLY A 47 8.80 20.41 9.76
CA GLY A 47 9.36 19.95 8.49
C GLY A 47 8.27 19.57 7.51
N VAL A 48 8.70 19.30 6.29
CA VAL A 48 7.84 18.73 5.24
C VAL A 48 8.64 17.72 4.44
N ARG A 49 7.98 16.65 4.02
CA ARG A 49 8.55 15.64 3.16
C ARG A 49 7.69 15.45 1.94
N LEU A 50 8.33 15.24 0.80
CA LEU A 50 7.72 14.96 -0.49
C LEU A 50 8.19 13.59 -0.94
N GLY A 51 7.29 12.63 -1.02
CA GLY A 51 7.57 11.25 -1.38
C GLY A 51 7.06 10.92 -2.77
N TYR A 52 7.82 10.10 -3.50
CA TYR A 52 7.41 9.44 -4.73
C TYR A 52 7.46 7.93 -4.52
N HIS A 53 6.33 7.26 -4.75
CA HIS A 53 6.18 5.82 -4.61
C HIS A 53 6.46 5.11 -5.95
N PHE A 54 7.25 4.05 -5.88
CA PHE A 54 7.54 3.19 -7.02
C PHE A 54 6.65 1.95 -6.99
N ASP A 55 6.17 1.51 -8.14
CA ASP A 55 5.30 0.32 -8.23
C ASP A 55 6.12 -0.98 -8.27
N ASP A 56 7.10 -1.05 -9.16
CA ASP A 56 7.84 -2.27 -9.49
C ASP A 56 9.36 -2.10 -9.32
N PHE A 57 9.78 -1.30 -8.36
CA PHE A 57 11.18 -1.07 -8.07
C PHE A 57 11.58 -1.74 -6.73
N TRP A 58 12.86 -2.01 -6.54
CA TRP A 58 13.36 -2.58 -5.28
C TRP A 58 13.16 -1.68 -4.06
N LEU A 59 13.03 -0.35 -4.28
CA LEU A 59 12.61 0.63 -3.29
C LEU A 59 11.10 0.85 -3.36
N ASP A 60 10.47 1.13 -2.22
CA ASP A 60 9.06 1.48 -2.16
C ASP A 60 8.84 2.98 -2.36
N GLN A 61 9.76 3.82 -1.83
CA GLN A 61 9.59 5.27 -1.89
C GLN A 61 10.96 5.98 -1.92
N LEU A 62 11.04 7.05 -2.70
CA LEU A 62 12.09 8.08 -2.60
C LEU A 62 11.47 9.34 -2.00
N GLU A 63 12.13 9.94 -1.02
CA GLU A 63 11.56 11.05 -0.27
C GLU A 63 12.57 12.20 -0.16
N PHE A 64 12.13 13.42 -0.52
CA PHE A 64 12.84 14.66 -0.25
C PHE A 64 12.31 15.27 1.05
N GLY A 65 13.20 15.65 1.97
CA GLY A 65 12.86 16.26 3.25
C GLY A 65 13.46 17.66 3.41
N LEU A 66 12.68 18.52 4.07
CA LEU A 66 13.11 19.85 4.53
C LEU A 66 12.71 20.02 6.00
N GLU A 67 13.66 20.42 6.83
CA GLU A 67 13.47 20.72 8.26
C GLU A 67 14.12 22.04 8.60
N HIS A 68 13.48 22.81 9.51
CA HIS A 68 14.03 24.09 9.95
C HIS A 68 13.90 24.24 11.46
N TYR A 69 15.03 24.27 12.14
CA TYR A 69 15.18 24.47 13.58
C TYR A 69 15.56 25.93 13.85
N SER A 70 14.67 26.70 14.47
CA SER A 70 14.91 28.10 14.79
C SER A 70 15.42 28.28 16.23
N ASP A 71 16.28 29.23 16.41
CA ASP A 71 16.80 29.67 17.73
C ASP A 71 17.36 28.50 18.57
N VAL A 72 18.10 27.59 17.95
CA VAL A 72 18.82 26.53 18.67
C VAL A 72 19.90 27.17 19.51
N LYS A 73 19.81 27.02 20.82
CA LYS A 73 20.78 27.61 21.77
C LYS A 73 22.03 26.75 21.85
N TYR A 74 23.18 27.42 21.90
CA TYR A 74 24.41 26.80 22.35
C TYR A 74 24.43 26.71 23.87
N THR A 75 24.72 25.53 24.38
CA THR A 75 24.77 25.25 25.83
C THR A 75 25.73 26.23 26.55
N ASN A 76 25.32 26.73 27.68
CA ASN A 76 26.12 27.67 28.50
C ASN A 76 26.42 29.04 27.85
N THR A 77 25.72 29.43 26.81
CA THR A 77 25.86 30.74 26.15
C THR A 77 24.52 31.36 25.81
N ASN A 78 24.52 32.67 25.48
CA ASN A 78 23.34 33.33 24.93
C ASN A 78 23.33 33.33 23.39
N LYS A 79 24.23 32.57 22.73
CA LYS A 79 24.28 32.48 21.28
C LYS A 79 23.24 31.48 20.79
N THR A 80 22.63 31.77 19.65
CA THR A 80 21.69 30.88 18.95
C THR A 80 22.10 30.73 17.49
N THR A 81 21.66 29.64 16.91
CA THR A 81 21.77 29.39 15.46
C THR A 81 20.45 28.83 14.93
N ASP A 82 20.15 29.12 13.68
CA ASP A 82 19.13 28.39 12.95
C ASP A 82 19.79 27.26 12.15
N ILE A 83 19.12 26.12 12.07
CA ILE A 83 19.62 24.97 11.33
C ILE A 83 18.57 24.60 10.28
N THR A 84 18.97 24.60 9.01
CA THR A 84 18.13 24.13 7.92
C THR A 84 18.71 22.84 7.34
N ARG A 85 17.89 21.81 7.23
CA ARG A 85 18.29 20.51 6.66
C ARG A 85 17.47 20.20 5.42
N THR A 86 18.17 19.82 4.36
CA THR A 86 17.57 19.27 3.14
C THR A 86 18.19 17.91 2.85
N TYR A 87 17.38 16.92 2.51
CA TYR A 87 17.88 15.56 2.33
C TYR A 87 17.01 14.72 1.40
N LEU A 88 17.59 13.63 0.90
CA LEU A 88 16.91 12.55 0.21
C LEU A 88 17.01 11.27 1.03
N SER A 89 15.90 10.52 1.09
CA SER A 89 15.81 9.23 1.76
C SER A 89 15.25 8.18 0.81
N ALA A 90 15.91 7.04 0.76
CA ALA A 90 15.41 5.82 0.16
C ALA A 90 14.69 5.01 1.24
N ILE A 91 13.48 4.57 0.97
CA ILE A 91 12.61 3.87 1.93
C ILE A 91 12.24 2.50 1.38
N LYS A 92 12.39 1.48 2.22
CA LYS A 92 11.96 0.10 1.95
C LYS A 92 11.32 -0.49 3.20
N GLY A 93 10.17 -1.16 3.02
CA GLY A 93 9.45 -1.73 4.16
C GLY A 93 8.62 -2.95 3.83
N ILE A 94 7.80 -3.32 4.79
CA ILE A 94 6.87 -4.45 4.72
C ILE A 94 5.52 -4.04 5.31
N ASP A 95 4.47 -4.50 4.68
CA ASP A 95 3.12 -4.38 5.21
C ASP A 95 2.85 -5.46 6.25
N VAL A 96 2.28 -5.06 7.39
CA VAL A 96 1.82 -5.97 8.45
C VAL A 96 0.33 -5.74 8.67
N GLY A 97 -0.46 -6.65 8.13
CA GLY A 97 -1.90 -6.45 7.99
C GLY A 97 -2.23 -5.31 7.01
N GLU A 98 -3.43 -4.77 7.10
CA GLU A 98 -3.90 -3.71 6.21
C GLU A 98 -3.49 -2.30 6.65
N LYS A 99 -3.16 -2.14 7.94
CA LYS A 99 -3.00 -0.82 8.56
C LYS A 99 -1.55 -0.40 8.82
N PHE A 100 -0.63 -1.35 8.99
CA PHE A 100 0.73 -1.03 9.39
C PHE A 100 1.71 -1.26 8.24
N TYR A 101 2.60 -0.29 8.04
CA TYR A 101 3.74 -0.39 7.15
C TYR A 101 5.00 -0.06 7.94
N PHE A 102 5.83 -1.08 8.22
CA PHE A 102 7.13 -0.93 8.89
C PHE A 102 8.21 -0.78 7.84
N TYR A 103 9.08 0.20 8.01
CA TYR A 103 10.10 0.50 7.02
C TYR A 103 11.44 0.88 7.65
N GLY A 104 12.50 0.58 6.88
CA GLY A 104 13.82 1.16 7.05
C GLY A 104 14.03 2.29 6.05
N LEU A 105 14.89 3.22 6.41
CA LEU A 105 15.30 4.30 5.54
C LEU A 105 16.79 4.53 5.63
N ALA A 106 17.38 5.02 4.53
CA ALA A 106 18.76 5.50 4.48
C ALA A 106 18.85 6.62 3.46
N GLY A 107 19.75 7.55 3.69
CA GLY A 107 19.90 8.69 2.78
C GLY A 107 21.01 9.62 3.16
N GLY A 108 20.97 10.82 2.59
CA GLY A 108 21.92 11.88 2.87
C GLY A 108 21.39 13.24 2.48
N GLY A 109 22.05 14.25 2.98
CA GLY A 109 21.63 15.61 2.79
C GLY A 109 22.68 16.62 3.16
N TYR A 110 22.21 17.85 3.31
CA TYR A 110 23.02 18.99 3.69
C TYR A 110 22.34 19.73 4.84
N GLU A 111 23.14 20.10 5.85
CA GLU A 111 22.65 20.98 6.93
C GLU A 111 23.41 22.32 6.88
N ASP A 112 22.67 23.40 7.03
CA ASP A 112 23.15 24.75 7.04
C ASP A 112 22.92 25.42 8.38
N PHE A 113 23.96 26.02 8.95
CA PHE A 113 23.95 26.77 10.19
C PHE A 113 24.04 28.27 9.91
N SER A 114 23.07 29.06 10.36
CA SER A 114 23.07 30.51 10.17
C SER A 114 24.20 31.20 10.96
N ASN A 115 24.53 30.71 12.14
CA ASN A 115 25.58 31.21 13.02
C ASN A 115 26.39 30.06 13.59
N ALA A 116 27.28 29.49 12.79
CA ALA A 116 28.14 28.40 13.21
C ALA A 116 29.10 28.81 14.32
N ALA A 117 29.18 28.02 15.39
CA ALA A 117 30.08 28.24 16.51
C ALA A 117 30.50 26.90 17.12
N TYR A 118 31.57 26.89 17.94
CA TYR A 118 32.05 25.70 18.66
C TYR A 118 32.31 24.51 17.72
N ASP A 119 32.99 24.73 16.57
CA ASP A 119 33.28 23.78 15.51
C ASP A 119 32.09 23.21 14.75
N ASN A 120 30.84 23.63 15.07
CA ASN A 120 29.70 23.31 14.21
C ASN A 120 29.85 24.03 12.87
N LYS A 121 29.71 23.30 11.78
CA LYS A 121 29.87 23.83 10.43
C LYS A 121 28.78 23.25 9.53
N SER A 122 28.28 24.10 8.64
CA SER A 122 27.42 23.64 7.55
C SER A 122 28.14 22.56 6.73
N GLY A 123 27.41 21.49 6.36
CA GLY A 123 28.04 20.39 5.65
C GLY A 123 27.09 19.25 5.32
N GLY A 124 27.63 18.27 4.62
CA GLY A 124 26.91 17.05 4.27
C GLY A 124 26.71 16.12 5.47
N PHE A 125 25.64 15.36 5.44
CA PHE A 125 25.39 14.29 6.41
C PHE A 125 24.79 13.06 5.72
N GLY A 126 25.04 11.89 6.32
CA GLY A 126 24.29 10.66 6.06
C GLY A 126 23.27 10.41 7.15
N HIS A 127 22.23 9.65 6.86
CA HIS A 127 21.30 9.20 7.87
C HIS A 127 20.76 7.80 7.56
N TYR A 128 20.36 7.09 8.59
CA TYR A 128 19.62 5.84 8.51
C TYR A 128 18.66 5.75 9.70
N GLY A 129 17.59 4.96 9.54
CA GLY A 129 16.60 4.86 10.58
C GLY A 129 15.51 3.85 10.25
N ALA A 130 14.49 3.89 11.10
CA ALA A 130 13.31 3.06 10.93
C ALA A 130 12.05 3.81 11.34
N GLY A 131 10.92 3.38 10.80
CA GLY A 131 9.65 3.98 11.11
C GLY A 131 8.48 3.05 10.89
N VAL A 132 7.32 3.55 11.28
CA VAL A 132 6.03 2.91 11.02
C VAL A 132 5.04 3.93 10.51
N LYS A 133 4.28 3.55 9.48
CA LYS A 133 3.08 4.27 9.05
C LYS A 133 1.85 3.48 9.50
N PHE A 134 0.92 4.16 10.15
CA PHE A 134 -0.40 3.62 10.47
C PHE A 134 -1.42 4.23 9.50
N ARG A 135 -1.96 3.43 8.60
CA ARG A 135 -2.93 3.86 7.58
C ARG A 135 -4.29 4.09 8.23
N LEU A 136 -4.80 5.30 8.12
CA LEU A 136 -6.15 5.70 8.53
C LEU A 136 -7.14 5.52 7.37
N SER A 137 -6.67 5.75 6.14
CA SER A 137 -7.36 5.49 4.88
C SER A 137 -6.33 5.24 3.78
N ASP A 138 -6.77 4.99 2.55
CA ASP A 138 -5.89 4.77 1.39
C ASP A 138 -4.95 5.95 1.10
N SER A 139 -5.37 7.16 1.45
CA SER A 139 -4.62 8.40 1.20
C SER A 139 -4.13 9.12 2.45
N LEU A 140 -4.40 8.57 3.65
CA LEU A 140 -4.05 9.22 4.92
C LEU A 140 -3.37 8.24 5.87
N ALA A 141 -2.18 8.60 6.37
CA ALA A 141 -1.48 7.80 7.37
C ALA A 141 -0.83 8.68 8.45
N LEU A 142 -0.76 8.15 9.67
CA LEU A 142 0.12 8.65 10.72
C LEU A 142 1.49 8.01 10.56
N ARG A 143 2.55 8.78 10.81
CA ARG A 143 3.95 8.35 10.69
C ARG A 143 4.69 8.60 11.99
N LEU A 144 5.36 7.57 12.49
CA LEU A 144 6.36 7.65 13.55
C LEU A 144 7.69 7.14 13.02
N GLU A 145 8.76 7.85 13.25
CA GLU A 145 10.08 7.50 12.75
C GLU A 145 11.17 7.95 13.73
N THR A 146 12.25 7.20 13.76
CA THR A 146 13.49 7.62 14.39
C THR A 146 14.65 7.37 13.42
N ARG A 147 15.59 8.30 13.38
CA ARG A 147 16.78 8.19 12.54
C ARG A 147 18.02 8.72 13.27
N ASP A 148 19.14 8.11 13.00
CA ASP A 148 20.46 8.60 13.33
C ASP A 148 21.01 9.40 12.14
N GLN A 149 21.45 10.62 12.39
CA GLN A 149 22.07 11.50 11.41
C GLN A 149 23.54 11.69 11.76
N ILE A 150 24.43 11.35 10.82
CA ILE A 150 25.88 11.42 11.00
C ILE A 150 26.43 12.54 10.14
N ASN A 151 26.94 13.59 10.79
CA ASN A 151 27.59 14.71 10.11
C ASN A 151 28.97 14.31 9.60
N PHE A 152 29.29 14.61 8.33
CA PHE A 152 30.55 14.21 7.73
C PHE A 152 31.77 15.03 8.18
N ASN A 153 31.55 16.22 8.75
CA ASN A 153 32.65 17.07 9.20
C ASN A 153 33.34 16.53 10.47
N HIS A 154 32.55 15.96 11.40
CA HIS A 154 33.06 15.52 12.70
C HIS A 154 32.54 14.14 13.14
N ALA A 155 31.81 13.44 12.27
CA ALA A 155 31.15 12.15 12.57
C ALA A 155 30.23 12.19 13.79
N ASN A 156 29.62 13.37 14.06
CA ASN A 156 28.69 13.55 15.17
C ASN A 156 27.36 12.86 14.86
N HIS A 157 26.79 12.24 15.89
CA HIS A 157 25.51 11.52 15.82
C HIS A 157 24.39 12.37 16.41
N ASN A 158 23.37 12.64 15.62
CA ASN A 158 22.16 13.34 16.05
C ASN A 158 20.95 12.43 15.89
N TRP A 159 20.25 12.17 16.98
CA TRP A 159 19.02 11.38 16.92
C TRP A 159 17.83 12.27 16.65
N VAL A 160 17.08 11.96 15.60
CA VAL A 160 15.87 12.69 15.21
C VAL A 160 14.67 11.78 15.30
N SER A 161 13.72 12.14 16.17
CA SER A 161 12.41 11.48 16.24
C SER A 161 11.38 12.33 15.53
N THR A 162 10.58 11.73 14.67
CA THR A 162 9.62 12.41 13.80
C THR A 162 8.22 11.87 13.99
N LEU A 163 7.27 12.79 14.18
CA LEU A 163 5.83 12.54 14.05
C LEU A 163 5.35 13.25 12.78
N GLY A 164 4.57 12.56 11.95
CA GLY A 164 4.07 13.11 10.70
C GLY A 164 2.67 12.63 10.37
N ILE A 165 2.01 13.39 9.51
CA ILE A 165 0.74 13.00 8.87
C ILE A 165 0.98 12.97 7.37
N SER A 166 0.86 11.80 6.77
CA SER A 166 1.11 11.58 5.35
C SER A 166 -0.19 11.66 4.56
N PHE A 167 -0.20 12.49 3.52
CA PHE A 167 -1.27 12.64 2.55
C PHE A 167 -0.81 12.11 1.20
N GLY A 168 -1.43 11.04 0.74
CA GLY A 168 -1.14 10.41 -0.54
C GLY A 168 -2.06 10.90 -1.66
N PHE A 169 -1.54 11.03 -2.89
CA PHE A 169 -2.30 11.46 -4.07
C PHE A 169 -1.63 11.00 -5.37
N GLY A 170 -2.31 11.23 -6.50
CA GLY A 170 -1.74 11.05 -7.84
C GLY A 170 -1.73 9.61 -8.35
N GLY A 171 -2.49 8.69 -7.74
CA GLY A 171 -2.77 7.37 -8.30
C GLY A 171 -3.62 7.46 -9.56
N LYS A 172 -3.50 6.51 -10.48
CA LYS A 172 -4.46 6.38 -11.57
C LYS A 172 -5.79 6.00 -10.95
N LYS A 173 -6.80 6.86 -11.07
CA LYS A 173 -8.18 6.40 -10.92
C LYS A 173 -8.38 5.28 -11.94
N GLU A 174 -8.52 4.04 -11.51
CA GLU A 174 -9.41 3.18 -12.25
C GLU A 174 -10.70 3.96 -12.32
N LYS A 175 -11.13 4.29 -13.53
CA LYS A 175 -12.45 4.87 -13.74
C LYS A 175 -13.42 3.90 -13.10
N ALA A 176 -13.89 4.23 -11.88
CA ALA A 176 -15.19 3.74 -11.49
C ALA A 176 -16.05 4.06 -12.69
N VAL A 177 -16.61 3.06 -13.32
CA VAL A 177 -17.64 3.25 -14.33
C VAL A 177 -18.71 4.03 -13.57
N GLU A 178 -18.73 5.34 -13.78
CA GLU A 178 -19.83 6.21 -13.35
C GLU A 178 -21.05 5.61 -14.03
N GLU A 179 -21.85 4.91 -13.26
CA GLU A 179 -23.19 4.53 -13.63
C GLU A 179 -23.99 5.83 -13.80
N VAL A 180 -23.79 6.41 -14.98
CA VAL A 180 -24.68 7.48 -15.44
C VAL A 180 -26.02 6.82 -15.62
N ALA A 181 -26.93 7.08 -14.69
CA ALA A 181 -28.34 6.79 -14.86
C ALA A 181 -28.86 7.58 -16.08
N ASP A 182 -28.57 7.07 -17.27
CA ASP A 182 -29.24 7.53 -18.49
C ASP A 182 -30.47 6.64 -18.70
N THR A 183 -31.63 7.22 -18.37
CA THR A 183 -32.95 6.68 -18.70
C THR A 183 -33.19 6.74 -20.20
N ARG A 184 -32.46 5.94 -20.97
CA ARG A 184 -32.79 5.59 -22.35
C ARG A 184 -32.46 4.14 -22.55
N ALA A 185 -33.46 3.34 -22.90
CA ALA A 185 -33.33 1.95 -23.29
C ALA A 185 -32.19 1.77 -24.29
N THR A 186 -31.04 1.26 -23.83
CA THR A 186 -29.90 0.89 -24.66
C THR A 186 -29.88 -0.62 -24.84
N PRO A 187 -29.47 -1.13 -26.01
CA PRO A 187 -29.45 -2.56 -26.28
C PRO A 187 -28.55 -3.29 -25.29
N GLN A 188 -29.00 -4.45 -24.82
CA GLN A 188 -28.31 -5.36 -23.91
C GLN A 188 -26.79 -5.35 -24.12
N ALA A 189 -26.04 -4.95 -23.09
CA ALA A 189 -24.58 -5.05 -23.08
C ALA A 189 -24.22 -6.52 -23.28
N LYS A 190 -23.61 -6.84 -24.44
CA LYS A 190 -23.13 -8.19 -24.70
C LYS A 190 -22.08 -8.53 -23.65
N CYS A 191 -22.22 -9.70 -23.03
CA CYS A 191 -21.27 -10.24 -22.07
C CYS A 191 -19.85 -10.21 -22.66
N PRO A 192 -18.80 -9.91 -21.86
CA PRO A 192 -17.42 -9.92 -22.32
C PRO A 192 -16.99 -11.26 -22.94
N VAL A 193 -17.63 -12.35 -22.50
CA VAL A 193 -17.47 -13.71 -23.01
C VAL A 193 -18.85 -14.35 -23.11
N GLU A 194 -19.14 -15.09 -24.17
CA GLU A 194 -20.40 -15.84 -24.28
C GLU A 194 -20.52 -16.83 -23.12
N PRO A 195 -21.69 -16.87 -22.42
CA PRO A 195 -21.91 -17.84 -21.35
C PRO A 195 -21.79 -19.26 -21.90
N ARG A 196 -21.18 -20.14 -21.11
CA ARG A 196 -21.13 -21.57 -21.44
C ARG A 196 -22.54 -22.17 -21.46
N GLU A 197 -22.78 -23.18 -22.31
CA GLU A 197 -24.03 -23.92 -22.29
C GLU A 197 -24.29 -24.52 -20.91
N GLY A 198 -25.46 -24.28 -20.35
CA GLY A 198 -25.84 -24.70 -19.00
C GLY A 198 -25.25 -23.92 -17.86
N ALA A 199 -24.58 -22.78 -18.12
CA ALA A 199 -24.12 -21.89 -17.04
C ALA A 199 -25.29 -21.19 -16.34
N LEU A 200 -25.17 -20.98 -15.02
CA LEU A 200 -26.05 -20.09 -14.27
C LEU A 200 -25.79 -18.66 -14.72
N LEU A 201 -26.83 -17.94 -15.10
CA LEU A 201 -26.72 -16.55 -15.55
C LEU A 201 -27.01 -15.57 -14.41
N ASP A 202 -26.35 -14.43 -14.46
CA ASP A 202 -26.64 -13.28 -13.60
C ASP A 202 -27.82 -12.45 -14.18
N GLU A 203 -28.17 -11.35 -13.52
CA GLU A 203 -29.24 -10.44 -13.92
C GLU A 203 -29.02 -9.76 -15.29
N ASN A 204 -27.78 -9.72 -15.78
CA ASN A 204 -27.41 -9.19 -17.09
C ASN A 204 -27.39 -10.27 -18.20
N GLY A 205 -27.68 -11.51 -17.84
CA GLY A 205 -27.63 -12.66 -18.76
C GLY A 205 -26.22 -13.18 -19.00
N CYS A 206 -25.23 -12.76 -18.23
CA CYS A 206 -23.85 -13.24 -18.30
C CYS A 206 -23.62 -14.42 -17.34
N GLU A 207 -22.59 -15.23 -17.60
CA GLU A 207 -22.25 -16.35 -16.72
C GLU A 207 -21.94 -15.86 -15.30
N LYS A 208 -22.76 -16.29 -14.32
CA LYS A 208 -22.57 -15.91 -12.91
C LYS A 208 -21.25 -16.45 -12.40
N THR A 209 -20.36 -15.55 -11.99
CA THR A 209 -19.04 -15.88 -11.46
C THR A 209 -18.84 -15.17 -10.11
N ILE A 210 -18.41 -15.91 -9.09
CA ILE A 210 -17.99 -15.34 -7.81
C ILE A 210 -16.48 -15.51 -7.71
N SER A 211 -15.75 -14.40 -7.74
CA SER A 211 -14.29 -14.38 -7.68
C SER A 211 -13.77 -14.15 -6.26
N LEU A 212 -12.86 -15.01 -5.83
CA LEU A 212 -12.10 -14.88 -4.59
C LEU A 212 -10.72 -14.27 -4.92
N GLU A 213 -10.67 -12.94 -4.95
CA GLU A 213 -9.54 -12.15 -5.45
C GLU A 213 -8.66 -11.58 -4.34
N GLY A 214 -7.37 -11.33 -4.66
CA GLY A 214 -6.49 -10.45 -3.89
C GLY A 214 -6.05 -10.93 -2.50
N HIS A 215 -6.57 -12.05 -2.03
CA HIS A 215 -6.40 -12.50 -0.65
C HIS A 215 -5.50 -13.74 -0.48
N PHE A 216 -5.09 -14.37 -1.58
CA PHE A 216 -3.98 -15.31 -1.49
C PHE A 216 -2.68 -14.53 -1.49
N GLY A 217 -2.03 -14.42 -0.33
CA GLY A 217 -0.66 -13.91 -0.27
C GLY A 217 0.26 -14.71 -1.19
N PHE A 218 1.42 -14.15 -1.52
CA PHE A 218 2.45 -14.86 -2.28
C PHE A 218 2.70 -16.24 -1.64
N ASP A 219 2.60 -17.30 -2.44
CA ASP A 219 2.74 -18.71 -2.03
C ASP A 219 1.78 -19.20 -0.91
N LYS A 220 0.67 -18.51 -0.66
CA LYS A 220 -0.29 -18.91 0.37
C LYS A 220 -1.56 -19.51 -0.23
N THR A 221 -2.14 -20.46 0.52
CA THR A 221 -3.43 -21.10 0.27
C THR A 221 -4.41 -20.90 1.43
N THR A 222 -4.04 -20.04 2.39
CA THR A 222 -4.80 -19.80 3.61
C THR A 222 -6.05 -18.98 3.31
N ILE A 223 -7.20 -19.45 3.80
CA ILE A 223 -8.48 -18.77 3.72
C ILE A 223 -8.59 -17.79 4.89
N ASN A 224 -8.73 -16.50 4.59
CA ASN A 224 -8.94 -15.46 5.57
C ASN A 224 -10.45 -15.18 5.80
N PRO A 225 -10.84 -14.36 6.81
CA PRO A 225 -12.24 -14.05 7.09
C PRO A 225 -13.03 -13.49 5.90
N THR A 226 -12.41 -12.66 5.06
CA THR A 226 -13.05 -12.09 3.86
C THR A 226 -13.37 -13.19 2.83
N PHE A 227 -12.52 -14.19 2.68
CA PHE A 227 -12.78 -15.36 1.86
C PHE A 227 -13.92 -16.22 2.40
N GLN A 228 -14.01 -16.35 3.72
CA GLN A 228 -15.08 -17.12 4.32
C GLN A 228 -16.46 -16.58 3.94
N GLU A 229 -16.63 -15.25 3.90
CA GLU A 229 -17.91 -14.64 3.49
C GLU A 229 -18.23 -14.93 2.02
N LYS A 230 -17.25 -14.82 1.12
CA LYS A 230 -17.45 -15.18 -0.31
C LYS A 230 -17.70 -16.69 -0.50
N ILE A 231 -17.06 -17.53 0.30
CA ILE A 231 -17.31 -18.99 0.23
C ILE A 231 -18.72 -19.32 0.73
N LYS A 232 -19.22 -18.64 1.77
CA LYS A 232 -20.61 -18.75 2.20
C LYS A 232 -21.59 -18.30 1.10
N GLU A 233 -21.25 -17.22 0.37
CA GLU A 233 -22.05 -16.78 -0.78
C GLU A 233 -22.13 -17.86 -1.86
N ILE A 234 -20.99 -18.50 -2.21
CA ILE A 234 -20.97 -19.64 -3.16
C ILE A 234 -21.86 -20.80 -2.64
N ALA A 235 -21.71 -21.16 -1.35
CA ALA A 235 -22.52 -22.22 -0.74
C ALA A 235 -24.02 -21.90 -0.80
N LYS A 236 -24.40 -20.64 -0.52
CA LYS A 236 -25.79 -20.17 -0.63
C LYS A 236 -26.32 -20.25 -2.06
N VAL A 237 -25.53 -19.82 -3.07
CA VAL A 237 -25.96 -19.96 -4.47
C VAL A 237 -26.21 -21.42 -4.85
N LEU A 238 -25.38 -22.34 -4.36
CA LEU A 238 -25.56 -23.77 -4.61
C LEU A 238 -26.77 -24.36 -3.85
N ASP A 239 -27.08 -23.88 -2.67
CA ASP A 239 -28.26 -24.26 -1.89
C ASP A 239 -29.56 -23.81 -2.59
N GLU A 240 -29.58 -22.54 -3.03
CA GLU A 240 -30.71 -21.97 -3.78
C GLU A 240 -30.89 -22.57 -5.19
N ASN A 241 -29.84 -23.23 -5.72
CA ASN A 241 -29.81 -23.77 -7.09
C ASN A 241 -29.35 -25.25 -7.08
N GLU A 242 -30.17 -26.14 -6.57
CA GLU A 242 -29.83 -27.56 -6.35
C GLU A 242 -29.37 -28.31 -7.60
N ARG A 243 -29.81 -27.88 -8.81
CA ARG A 243 -29.45 -28.50 -10.08
C ARG A 243 -28.09 -28.08 -10.62
N TYR A 244 -27.39 -27.20 -9.95
CA TYR A 244 -26.09 -26.70 -10.40
C TYR A 244 -24.94 -27.26 -9.56
N ASP A 245 -23.84 -27.57 -10.23
CA ASP A 245 -22.54 -27.85 -9.68
C ASP A 245 -21.67 -26.59 -9.72
N THR A 246 -20.59 -26.53 -8.92
CA THR A 246 -19.60 -25.46 -9.05
C THR A 246 -18.30 -25.98 -9.66
N ILE A 247 -17.69 -25.14 -10.52
CA ILE A 247 -16.33 -25.31 -11.01
C ILE A 247 -15.46 -24.23 -10.38
N LEU A 248 -14.48 -24.64 -9.59
CA LEU A 248 -13.50 -23.76 -8.96
C LEU A 248 -12.26 -23.67 -9.84
N GLU A 249 -12.08 -22.56 -10.51
CA GLU A 249 -10.96 -22.28 -11.42
C GLU A 249 -9.85 -21.55 -10.64
N GLY A 250 -8.72 -22.22 -10.42
CA GLY A 250 -7.57 -21.65 -9.69
C GLY A 250 -6.59 -20.97 -10.64
N HIS A 251 -6.09 -19.79 -10.23
CA HIS A 251 -5.15 -18.96 -10.99
C HIS A 251 -4.00 -18.47 -10.13
N THR A 252 -2.89 -18.11 -10.77
CA THR A 252 -1.74 -17.46 -10.17
C THR A 252 -1.32 -16.24 -11.01
N ASP A 253 -0.47 -15.40 -10.44
CA ASP A 253 0.36 -14.50 -11.23
C ASP A 253 1.48 -15.26 -11.96
N ASN A 254 2.32 -14.54 -12.69
CA ASN A 254 3.43 -15.11 -13.47
C ASN A 254 4.74 -15.27 -12.68
N ILE A 255 4.74 -15.02 -11.37
CA ILE A 255 5.94 -15.17 -10.55
C ILE A 255 6.16 -16.64 -10.20
N GLY A 256 7.32 -17.16 -10.57
CA GLY A 256 7.70 -18.57 -10.40
C GLY A 256 7.64 -19.40 -11.68
N SER A 257 7.97 -20.68 -11.58
CA SER A 257 7.90 -21.58 -12.75
C SER A 257 6.45 -21.97 -13.07
N ARG A 258 6.16 -22.21 -14.37
CA ARG A 258 4.83 -22.65 -14.84
C ARG A 258 4.36 -23.91 -14.11
N ALA A 259 5.25 -24.89 -13.90
CA ALA A 259 4.94 -26.12 -13.19
C ALA A 259 4.61 -25.89 -11.71
N TYR A 260 5.30 -24.93 -11.08
CA TYR A 260 5.02 -24.51 -9.71
C TYR A 260 3.66 -23.82 -9.62
N ASN A 261 3.38 -22.86 -10.52
CA ASN A 261 2.14 -22.11 -10.55
C ASN A 261 0.94 -23.00 -10.85
N GLN A 262 1.10 -24.02 -11.67
CA GLN A 262 0.07 -25.05 -11.91
C GLN A 262 -0.31 -25.77 -10.60
N LYS A 263 0.67 -26.21 -9.82
CA LYS A 263 0.43 -26.88 -8.52
C LYS A 263 -0.13 -25.91 -7.49
N LEU A 264 0.29 -24.63 -7.50
CA LEU A 264 -0.18 -23.61 -6.56
C LEU A 264 -1.66 -23.29 -6.79
N SER A 265 -2.07 -23.10 -8.06
CA SER A 265 -3.46 -22.86 -8.42
C SER A 265 -4.37 -24.05 -8.07
N GLU A 266 -3.89 -25.29 -8.26
CA GLU A 266 -4.60 -26.50 -7.83
C GLU A 266 -4.82 -26.53 -6.31
N ARG A 267 -3.76 -26.25 -5.53
CA ARG A 267 -3.88 -26.18 -4.05
C ARG A 267 -4.86 -25.12 -3.60
N ARG A 268 -4.90 -23.93 -4.25
CA ARG A 268 -5.86 -22.87 -3.94
C ARG A 268 -7.30 -23.31 -4.21
N ALA A 269 -7.57 -23.85 -5.39
CA ALA A 269 -8.90 -24.36 -5.71
C ALA A 269 -9.36 -25.47 -4.74
N LYS A 270 -8.46 -26.40 -4.37
CA LYS A 270 -8.74 -27.43 -3.38
C LYS A 270 -9.01 -26.86 -1.97
N SER A 271 -8.32 -25.78 -1.56
CA SER A 271 -8.58 -25.15 -0.27
C SER A 271 -9.98 -24.55 -0.21
N VAL A 272 -10.45 -23.92 -1.31
CA VAL A 272 -11.82 -23.42 -1.40
C VAL A 272 -12.83 -24.57 -1.43
N ALA A 273 -12.56 -25.64 -2.17
CA ALA A 273 -13.40 -26.83 -2.18
C ALA A 273 -13.60 -27.43 -0.79
N ASN A 274 -12.52 -27.63 -0.06
CA ASN A 274 -12.57 -28.16 1.31
C ASN A 274 -13.36 -27.26 2.27
N GLU A 275 -13.33 -25.95 2.05
CA GLU A 275 -14.12 -25.02 2.86
C GLU A 275 -15.60 -25.07 2.50
N LEU A 276 -15.96 -25.19 1.21
CA LEU A 276 -17.35 -25.39 0.79
C LEU A 276 -17.95 -26.67 1.35
N GLU A 277 -17.18 -27.76 1.43
CA GLU A 277 -17.61 -29.00 2.09
C GLU A 277 -17.99 -28.78 3.57
N LYS A 278 -17.26 -27.91 4.28
CA LYS A 278 -17.60 -27.54 5.68
C LYS A 278 -18.91 -26.74 5.78
N TYR A 279 -19.26 -25.99 4.73
CA TYR A 279 -20.55 -25.29 4.63
C TYR A 279 -21.68 -26.17 4.09
N GLY A 280 -21.46 -27.48 4.00
CA GLY A 280 -22.50 -28.45 3.65
C GLY A 280 -22.65 -28.73 2.15
N VAL A 281 -21.80 -28.18 1.30
CA VAL A 281 -21.85 -28.49 -0.14
C VAL A 281 -21.28 -29.89 -0.37
N GLU A 282 -22.07 -30.77 -1.01
CA GLU A 282 -21.63 -32.11 -1.33
C GLU A 282 -20.41 -32.10 -2.27
N LYS A 283 -19.42 -32.93 -1.94
CA LYS A 283 -18.18 -33.05 -2.73
C LYS A 283 -18.44 -33.39 -4.20
N SER A 284 -19.46 -34.15 -4.50
CA SER A 284 -19.89 -34.50 -5.87
C SER A 284 -20.28 -33.28 -6.71
N ARG A 285 -20.66 -32.17 -6.04
CA ARG A 285 -21.06 -30.90 -6.65
C ARG A 285 -19.89 -29.93 -6.87
N ILE A 286 -18.68 -30.28 -6.47
CA ILE A 286 -17.53 -29.40 -6.53
C ILE A 286 -16.49 -29.98 -7.48
N LYS A 287 -16.22 -29.29 -8.58
CA LYS A 287 -15.12 -29.59 -9.50
C LYS A 287 -14.02 -28.56 -9.37
N THR A 288 -12.77 -28.99 -9.45
CA THR A 288 -11.62 -28.07 -9.40
C THR A 288 -10.84 -28.13 -10.70
N VAL A 289 -10.51 -26.97 -11.26
CA VAL A 289 -9.66 -26.81 -12.44
C VAL A 289 -8.52 -25.87 -12.08
N SER A 290 -7.33 -26.12 -12.58
CA SER A 290 -6.17 -25.26 -12.33
C SER A 290 -5.58 -24.77 -13.65
N TYR A 291 -5.45 -23.47 -13.77
CA TYR A 291 -4.89 -22.81 -14.96
C TYR A 291 -3.46 -22.27 -14.73
N GLY A 292 -2.97 -22.31 -13.48
CA GLY A 292 -1.68 -21.70 -13.17
C GLY A 292 -1.68 -20.22 -13.56
N GLN A 293 -0.66 -19.83 -14.31
CA GLN A 293 -0.47 -18.46 -14.82
C GLN A 293 -1.02 -18.24 -16.24
N ASP A 294 -1.66 -19.25 -16.85
CA ASP A 294 -1.95 -19.26 -18.29
C ASP A 294 -3.17 -18.44 -18.69
N ASN A 295 -4.07 -18.16 -17.74
CA ASN A 295 -5.30 -17.37 -17.98
C ASN A 295 -5.30 -16.12 -17.09
N PRO A 296 -4.43 -15.13 -17.34
CA PRO A 296 -4.42 -13.89 -16.59
C PRO A 296 -5.67 -13.06 -16.93
N ARG A 297 -6.28 -12.45 -15.92
CA ARG A 297 -7.38 -11.50 -16.08
C ARG A 297 -6.86 -10.06 -16.20
N SER A 298 -5.77 -9.76 -15.52
CA SER A 298 -5.10 -8.48 -15.51
C SER A 298 -3.64 -8.61 -15.94
N SER A 299 -2.99 -7.50 -16.31
CA SER A 299 -1.56 -7.50 -16.64
C SER A 299 -0.72 -8.00 -15.47
N ASN A 300 0.22 -8.90 -15.75
CA ASN A 300 1.21 -9.35 -14.76
C ASN A 300 2.35 -8.34 -14.54
N ASP A 301 2.39 -7.25 -15.30
CA ASP A 301 3.44 -6.25 -15.20
C ASP A 301 3.29 -5.38 -13.95
N THR A 302 2.06 -5.21 -13.47
CA THR A 302 1.75 -4.42 -12.28
C THR A 302 1.55 -5.31 -11.04
N LYS A 303 1.76 -4.74 -9.86
CA LYS A 303 1.55 -5.45 -8.58
C LYS A 303 0.05 -5.76 -8.38
N GLU A 304 -0.79 -4.81 -8.76
CA GLU A 304 -2.25 -4.90 -8.70
C GLU A 304 -2.76 -5.98 -9.64
N GLY A 305 -2.36 -5.97 -10.91
CA GLY A 305 -2.75 -6.98 -11.87
C GLY A 305 -2.27 -8.39 -11.48
N ARG A 306 -1.09 -8.51 -10.86
CA ARG A 306 -0.67 -9.78 -10.27
C ARG A 306 -1.55 -10.18 -9.07
N ALA A 307 -2.02 -9.22 -8.26
CA ALA A 307 -2.95 -9.49 -7.17
C ALA A 307 -4.30 -10.02 -7.69
N ASP A 308 -4.83 -9.42 -8.75
CA ASP A 308 -6.05 -9.87 -9.42
C ASP A 308 -5.91 -11.27 -10.04
N ASN A 309 -4.71 -11.58 -10.55
CA ASN A 309 -4.44 -12.90 -11.13
C ASN A 309 -4.32 -14.00 -10.07
N ARG A 310 -3.99 -13.66 -8.80
CA ARG A 310 -3.97 -14.60 -7.67
C ARG A 310 -5.38 -14.81 -7.12
N ARG A 311 -6.21 -15.58 -7.84
CA ARG A 311 -7.63 -15.75 -7.52
C ARG A 311 -8.10 -17.19 -7.67
N VAL A 312 -9.30 -17.45 -7.17
CA VAL A 312 -10.12 -18.61 -7.51
C VAL A 312 -11.48 -18.11 -7.95
N ASP A 313 -11.89 -18.47 -9.15
CA ASP A 313 -13.22 -18.17 -9.70
C ASP A 313 -14.16 -19.35 -9.50
N ALA A 314 -15.31 -19.11 -8.86
CA ALA A 314 -16.38 -20.08 -8.75
C ALA A 314 -17.42 -19.81 -9.84
N LYS A 315 -17.61 -20.76 -10.73
CA LYS A 315 -18.59 -20.76 -11.80
C LYS A 315 -19.60 -21.87 -11.57
N PHE A 316 -20.81 -21.72 -12.07
CA PHE A 316 -21.91 -22.61 -11.82
C PHE A 316 -22.41 -23.20 -13.13
N ILE A 317 -22.54 -24.54 -13.20
CA ILE A 317 -22.94 -25.26 -14.40
C ILE A 317 -24.05 -26.27 -14.07
N LEU A 318 -25.03 -26.39 -14.95
CA LEU A 318 -26.12 -27.37 -14.81
C LEU A 318 -25.55 -28.80 -14.81
N ARG A 319 -26.08 -29.64 -13.92
CA ARG A 319 -25.73 -31.07 -13.84
C ARG A 319 -26.13 -31.86 -15.08
#